data_7a239e45a59818747c8fbb8d3a14a6a6
#
_entry.id   7a239e45a59818747c8fbb8d3a14a6a6
#
_cell.length_a   1.000
_cell.length_b   1.000
_cell.length_c   1.000
_cell.angle_alpha   90.00
_cell.angle_beta   90.00
_cell.angle_gamma   90.00
#
_symmetry.space_group_name_H-M   'P 1'
#
loop_
_entity.id
_entity.type
_entity.pdbx_description
1 polymer ?
#
loop_
_entity_poly.entity_id
_entity_poly.type
_entity_poly.pdbx_seq_one_letter_code
_entity_poly.pdbx_strand_id
1 'polypeptide(L)'
;MNKKKSQVRRLSWLRFVASVFKGIIFVAALVVIAHELEGVRLHDVFIQLRRIGRWHLVGAVVLTALSYILMIGYDDLGLRYLDHRLGFMQISFTSFLGYAFNNNLGTLLGAGTVRVRIYGAWGLSNKQILSLILFSSSCVWLGLATLTGSVLLIHPIPSNVNLPLFVDSISLWGFALMALVAGYLGMCLWWRKIIHIWRWSFQLPSIRLAVIQILIGSLDWFLVALVLYVLLIYITDVPFITFLAVFLLAQFAGIVSNVPGGLGVFETVLLVMLSAQVEHQAILRALVLFRAIYYLLPLAIAGLSLGGLELLRHRRSLGMAYSVYQRFARPVVPLAMAVLVFVAGLSMLFAGVLPTSYTRLHLLHDWLPLTAIEISHLLGSVVGTLLLFLAIALYRRINVAYGLGITLLGAGMVLSLLRGLHWEVALTQGIVLMALLPCRSCFYRRARLLEPRTSSSWLAAVGLAVGASIALGLFAFRHVPYRNELWWQVSLTGDVPRFLRAALASVLVVLAFSVVWLLRPTRIVPLWPGKYELDIAQRIAGGFPHTYAHLALLGD
;
A
#
# COMPACT_ATOMS: atom_id res chain seq x y z
N MET A 1 31.36 -1.67 26.16
CA MET A 1 29.87 -1.57 26.20
C MET A 1 29.31 -0.27 25.65
N ASN A 2 29.97 0.88 25.81
CA ASN A 2 29.48 2.20 25.34
C ASN A 2 29.46 2.41 23.81
N LYS A 3 30.39 1.86 23.03
CA LYS A 3 30.42 1.99 21.56
C LYS A 3 29.25 1.28 20.86
N LYS A 4 28.77 0.13 21.36
CA LYS A 4 27.60 -0.58 20.81
C LYS A 4 26.28 0.18 21.08
N LYS A 5 26.12 0.83 22.25
CA LYS A 5 24.94 1.65 22.56
C LYS A 5 24.87 2.92 21.70
N SER A 6 25.98 3.57 21.39
CA SER A 6 26.02 4.75 20.53
C SER A 6 25.71 4.42 19.06
N GLN A 7 26.15 3.27 18.54
CA GLN A 7 25.81 2.80 17.19
C GLN A 7 24.33 2.47 17.05
N VAL A 8 23.72 1.80 18.03
CA VAL A 8 22.29 1.49 18.03
C VAL A 8 21.45 2.78 18.08
N ARG A 9 21.86 3.78 18.85
CA ARG A 9 21.19 5.07 18.97
C ARG A 9 21.34 5.92 17.70
N ARG A 10 22.49 5.88 17.01
CA ARG A 10 22.68 6.51 15.69
C ARG A 10 21.83 5.84 14.60
N LEU A 11 21.74 4.51 14.57
CA LEU A 11 20.91 3.80 13.61
C LEU A 11 19.41 4.06 13.84
N SER A 12 18.96 4.17 15.08
CA SER A 12 17.57 4.49 15.39
C SER A 12 17.21 5.93 14.99
N TRP A 13 18.13 6.88 15.19
CA TRP A 13 17.93 8.28 14.78
C TRP A 13 17.90 8.42 13.25
N LEU A 14 18.82 7.77 12.53
CA LEU A 14 18.82 7.77 11.06
C LEU A 14 17.53 7.15 10.47
N ARG A 15 17.02 6.08 11.08
CA ARG A 15 15.73 5.49 10.69
C ARG A 15 14.56 6.43 10.96
N PHE A 16 14.59 7.15 12.07
CA PHE A 16 13.60 8.17 12.41
C PHE A 16 13.62 9.32 11.40
N VAL A 17 14.80 9.89 11.13
CA VAL A 17 14.97 10.97 10.13
C VAL A 17 14.54 10.54 8.75
N ALA A 18 14.93 9.33 8.31
CA ALA A 18 14.48 8.77 7.03
C ALA A 18 12.95 8.58 6.97
N SER A 19 12.31 8.19 8.07
CA SER A 19 10.85 8.06 8.13
C SER A 19 10.14 9.41 8.09
N VAL A 20 10.69 10.42 8.78
CA VAL A 20 10.17 11.80 8.75
C VAL A 20 10.32 12.38 7.35
N PHE A 21 11.49 12.21 6.71
CA PHE A 21 11.74 12.69 5.34
C PHE A 21 10.79 12.05 4.32
N LYS A 22 10.53 10.74 4.42
CA LYS A 22 9.52 10.06 3.61
C LYS A 22 8.11 10.61 3.85
N GLY A 23 7.78 10.90 5.11
CA GLY A 23 6.52 11.54 5.47
C GLY A 23 6.36 12.93 4.86
N ILE A 24 7.43 13.74 4.87
CA ILE A 24 7.43 15.07 4.26
C ILE A 24 7.25 14.98 2.75
N ILE A 25 7.99 14.09 2.07
CA ILE A 25 7.83 13.87 0.62
C ILE A 25 6.40 13.43 0.29
N PHE A 26 5.84 12.50 1.08
CA PHE A 26 4.48 12.02 0.90
C PHE A 26 3.45 13.15 1.07
N VAL A 27 3.59 13.97 2.12
CA VAL A 27 2.70 15.11 2.36
C VAL A 27 2.87 16.17 1.25
N ALA A 28 4.09 16.50 0.85
CA ALA A 28 4.36 17.45 -0.23
C ALA A 28 3.73 16.95 -1.55
N ALA A 29 3.87 15.67 -1.86
CA ALA A 29 3.27 15.05 -3.02
C ALA A 29 1.74 15.07 -2.98
N LEU A 30 1.14 14.80 -1.82
CA LEU A 30 -0.32 14.93 -1.62
C LEU A 30 -0.80 16.38 -1.79
N VAL A 31 -0.01 17.35 -1.31
CA VAL A 31 -0.32 18.78 -1.47
C VAL A 31 -0.30 19.18 -2.95
N VAL A 32 0.69 18.71 -3.72
CA VAL A 32 0.75 18.96 -5.17
C VAL A 32 -0.44 18.33 -5.89
N ILE A 33 -0.76 17.07 -5.59
CA ILE A 33 -1.94 16.40 -6.15
C ILE A 33 -3.22 17.14 -5.79
N ALA A 34 -3.34 17.59 -4.54
CA ALA A 34 -4.50 18.34 -4.10
C ALA A 34 -4.66 19.66 -4.84
N HIS A 35 -3.55 20.36 -5.06
CA HIS A 35 -3.56 21.61 -5.83
C HIS A 35 -4.04 21.39 -7.25
N GLU A 36 -3.57 20.35 -7.89
CA GLU A 36 -3.96 20.02 -9.24
C GLU A 36 -5.39 19.44 -9.32
N LEU A 37 -5.88 18.81 -8.24
CA LEU A 37 -7.25 18.30 -8.14
C LEU A 37 -8.30 19.40 -7.82
N GLU A 38 -7.91 20.62 -7.47
CA GLU A 38 -8.84 21.72 -7.17
C GLU A 38 -9.85 22.01 -8.31
N GLY A 39 -9.52 21.65 -9.57
CA GLY A 39 -10.40 21.78 -10.72
C GLY A 39 -11.09 20.48 -11.16
N VAL A 40 -10.74 19.33 -10.59
CA VAL A 40 -11.24 18.02 -11.03
C VAL A 40 -12.39 17.56 -10.15
N ARG A 41 -13.63 17.77 -10.62
CA ARG A 41 -14.79 17.17 -9.97
C ARG A 41 -14.82 15.68 -10.28
N LEU A 42 -15.03 14.83 -9.26
CA LEU A 42 -15.23 13.38 -9.47
C LEU A 42 -16.34 13.09 -10.51
N HIS A 43 -17.32 13.97 -10.60
CA HIS A 43 -18.34 13.93 -11.65
C HIS A 43 -17.74 14.02 -13.06
N ASP A 44 -16.72 14.86 -13.26
CA ASP A 44 -16.04 15.01 -14.56
C ASP A 44 -15.20 13.78 -14.89
N VAL A 45 -14.68 13.08 -13.88
CA VAL A 45 -14.03 11.77 -14.03
C VAL A 45 -15.06 10.74 -14.53
N PHE A 46 -16.29 10.75 -14.01
CA PHE A 46 -17.36 9.84 -14.48
C PHE A 46 -17.92 10.22 -15.85
N ILE A 47 -18.04 11.51 -16.16
CA ILE A 47 -18.41 11.95 -17.51
C ILE A 47 -17.34 11.50 -18.50
N GLN A 48 -16.07 11.62 -18.15
CA GLN A 48 -14.98 11.14 -19.01
C GLN A 48 -14.89 9.62 -19.08
N LEU A 49 -15.20 8.88 -18.01
CA LEU A 49 -15.37 7.43 -18.08
C LEU A 49 -16.39 7.02 -19.15
N ARG A 50 -17.44 7.84 -19.34
CA ARG A 50 -18.40 7.65 -20.42
C ARG A 50 -17.86 8.10 -21.79
N ARG A 51 -16.89 9.03 -21.83
CA ARG A 51 -16.22 9.49 -23.06
C ARG A 51 -15.06 8.59 -23.46
N ILE A 52 -14.36 7.96 -22.49
CA ILE A 52 -13.38 6.91 -22.78
C ILE A 52 -14.15 5.72 -23.32
N GLY A 53 -13.91 5.35 -24.57
CA GLY A 53 -14.59 4.25 -25.23
C GLY A 53 -14.48 2.95 -24.39
N ARG A 54 -15.54 2.19 -24.29
CA ARG A 54 -15.61 0.94 -23.50
C ARG A 54 -14.43 0.01 -23.79
N TRP A 55 -13.96 -0.02 -25.02
CA TRP A 55 -12.83 -0.85 -25.45
C TRP A 55 -11.50 -0.44 -24.83
N HIS A 56 -11.30 0.84 -24.52
CA HIS A 56 -10.07 1.32 -23.86
C HIS A 56 -10.05 0.93 -22.38
N LEU A 57 -11.18 0.97 -21.70
CA LEU A 57 -11.31 0.48 -20.34
C LEU A 57 -11.08 -1.05 -20.27
N VAL A 58 -11.68 -1.79 -21.20
CA VAL A 58 -11.45 -3.23 -21.31
C VAL A 58 -9.98 -3.51 -21.63
N GLY A 59 -9.38 -2.75 -22.57
CA GLY A 59 -7.97 -2.84 -22.90
C GLY A 59 -7.06 -2.60 -21.69
N ALA A 60 -7.33 -1.56 -20.91
CA ALA A 60 -6.58 -1.27 -19.68
C ALA A 60 -6.68 -2.41 -18.64
N VAL A 61 -7.87 -2.99 -18.46
CA VAL A 61 -8.06 -4.14 -17.56
C VAL A 61 -7.33 -5.39 -18.08
N VAL A 62 -7.40 -5.68 -19.37
CA VAL A 62 -6.70 -6.82 -19.99
C VAL A 62 -5.19 -6.64 -19.88
N LEU A 63 -4.65 -5.46 -20.18
CA LEU A 63 -3.22 -5.16 -20.05
C LEU A 63 -2.76 -5.29 -18.59
N THR A 64 -3.59 -4.86 -17.63
CA THR A 64 -3.33 -5.06 -16.21
C THR A 64 -3.27 -6.54 -15.86
N ALA A 65 -4.22 -7.34 -16.34
CA ALA A 65 -4.22 -8.78 -16.11
C ALA A 65 -2.97 -9.46 -16.71
N LEU A 66 -2.55 -9.05 -17.92
CA LEU A 66 -1.32 -9.55 -18.56
C LEU A 66 -0.06 -9.18 -17.75
N SER A 67 0.05 -7.95 -17.24
CA SER A 67 1.15 -7.54 -16.36
C SER A 67 1.20 -8.41 -15.09
N TYR A 68 0.07 -8.65 -14.42
CA TYR A 68 0.02 -9.54 -13.25
C TYR A 68 0.39 -11.00 -13.59
N ILE A 69 0.06 -11.48 -14.78
CA ILE A 69 0.50 -12.80 -15.28
C ILE A 69 2.03 -12.82 -15.46
N LEU A 70 2.63 -11.76 -16.01
CA LEU A 70 4.09 -11.66 -16.12
C LEU A 70 4.77 -11.63 -14.75
N MET A 71 4.17 -10.97 -13.78
CA MET A 71 4.69 -10.94 -12.39
C MET A 71 4.70 -12.34 -11.75
N ILE A 72 3.79 -13.26 -12.14
CA ILE A 72 3.88 -14.67 -11.73
C ILE A 72 5.20 -15.29 -12.25
N GLY A 73 5.61 -14.91 -13.45
CA GLY A 73 6.89 -15.33 -14.03
C GLY A 73 8.11 -14.92 -13.21
N TYR A 74 8.08 -13.78 -12.51
CA TYR A 74 9.18 -13.39 -11.60
C TYR A 74 9.39 -14.40 -10.47
N ASP A 75 8.30 -14.86 -9.85
CA ASP A 75 8.38 -15.81 -8.76
C ASP A 75 8.71 -17.23 -9.28
N ASP A 76 8.19 -17.64 -10.45
CA ASP A 76 8.53 -18.91 -11.08
C ASP A 76 10.03 -18.99 -11.43
N LEU A 77 10.57 -17.93 -12.04
CA LEU A 77 12.02 -17.84 -12.33
C LEU A 77 12.86 -17.85 -11.05
N GLY A 78 12.42 -17.13 -10.02
CA GLY A 78 13.10 -17.09 -8.73
C GLY A 78 13.07 -18.44 -8.01
N LEU A 79 11.99 -19.20 -8.12
CA LEU A 79 11.91 -20.57 -7.58
C LEU A 79 12.79 -21.54 -8.36
N ARG A 80 12.87 -21.41 -9.70
CA ARG A 80 13.83 -22.17 -10.52
C ARG A 80 15.28 -21.85 -10.16
N TYR A 81 15.58 -20.58 -9.90
CA TYR A 81 16.90 -20.16 -9.41
C TYR A 81 17.26 -20.79 -8.07
N LEU A 82 16.28 -21.01 -7.19
CA LEU A 82 16.45 -21.64 -5.88
C LEU A 82 16.37 -23.19 -5.93
N ASP A 83 16.22 -23.76 -7.13
CA ASP A 83 15.98 -25.22 -7.35
C ASP A 83 14.83 -25.77 -6.48
N HIS A 84 13.79 -24.95 -6.30
CA HIS A 84 12.60 -25.33 -5.53
C HIS A 84 11.36 -25.40 -6.42
N ARG A 85 10.72 -26.58 -6.48
CA ARG A 85 9.56 -26.81 -7.34
C ARG A 85 8.27 -26.69 -6.54
N LEU A 86 7.41 -25.79 -6.98
CA LEU A 86 6.03 -25.65 -6.50
C LEU A 86 5.06 -25.84 -7.67
N GLY A 87 3.82 -26.19 -7.36
CA GLY A 87 2.76 -26.28 -8.37
C GLY A 87 2.40 -24.89 -8.93
N PHE A 88 2.08 -24.80 -10.22
CA PHE A 88 1.75 -23.53 -10.91
C PHE A 88 0.65 -22.73 -10.19
N MET A 89 -0.41 -23.38 -9.70
CA MET A 89 -1.49 -22.73 -8.94
C MET A 89 -0.98 -22.10 -7.62
N GLN A 90 -0.02 -22.76 -6.97
CA GLN A 90 0.57 -22.26 -5.72
C GLN A 90 1.38 -20.99 -5.99
N ILE A 91 2.19 -21.01 -7.06
CA ILE A 91 2.99 -19.86 -7.48
C ILE A 91 2.06 -18.71 -7.88
N SER A 92 1.10 -18.97 -8.77
CA SER A 92 0.18 -17.95 -9.29
C SER A 92 -0.61 -17.27 -8.18
N PHE A 93 -1.17 -18.03 -7.24
CA PHE A 93 -1.93 -17.48 -6.11
C PHE A 93 -1.05 -16.64 -5.19
N THR A 94 0.16 -17.13 -4.84
CA THR A 94 1.07 -16.41 -3.93
C THR A 94 1.61 -15.15 -4.58
N SER A 95 2.01 -15.23 -5.85
CA SER A 95 2.51 -14.10 -6.62
C SER A 95 1.44 -13.03 -6.79
N PHE A 96 0.23 -13.42 -7.21
CA PHE A 96 -0.88 -12.47 -7.37
C PHE A 96 -1.17 -11.71 -6.06
N LEU A 97 -1.35 -12.42 -4.95
CA LEU A 97 -1.53 -11.79 -3.64
C LEU A 97 -0.31 -10.92 -3.27
N GLY A 98 0.90 -11.47 -3.42
CA GLY A 98 2.14 -10.77 -3.11
C GLY A 98 2.26 -9.44 -3.85
N TYR A 99 2.00 -9.41 -5.15
CA TYR A 99 2.10 -8.19 -5.96
C TYR A 99 0.93 -7.24 -5.77
N ALA A 100 -0.30 -7.74 -5.61
CA ALA A 100 -1.45 -6.89 -5.30
C ALA A 100 -1.24 -6.09 -4.00
N PHE A 101 -0.66 -6.73 -2.97
CA PHE A 101 -0.29 -6.05 -1.73
C PHE A 101 0.98 -5.21 -1.85
N ASN A 102 1.98 -5.66 -2.62
CA ASN A 102 3.25 -4.94 -2.83
C ASN A 102 3.02 -3.58 -3.49
N ASN A 103 2.25 -3.56 -4.56
CA ASN A 103 2.01 -2.36 -5.34
C ASN A 103 1.30 -1.26 -4.52
N ASN A 104 0.48 -1.65 -3.55
CA ASN A 104 -0.25 -0.72 -2.68
C ASN A 104 0.50 -0.35 -1.38
N LEU A 105 1.24 -1.30 -0.78
CA LEU A 105 1.84 -1.14 0.56
C LEU A 105 3.37 -1.11 0.55
N GLY A 106 3.97 -1.32 -0.61
CA GLY A 106 5.41 -1.46 -0.75
C GLY A 106 5.95 -2.83 -0.31
N THR A 107 7.21 -3.07 -0.61
CA THR A 107 7.83 -4.41 -0.55
C THR A 107 7.91 -4.97 0.87
N LEU A 108 8.16 -4.15 1.88
CA LEU A 108 8.35 -4.62 3.26
C LEU A 108 7.05 -5.06 3.93
N LEU A 109 5.98 -4.28 3.78
CA LEU A 109 4.69 -4.55 4.42
C LEU A 109 3.79 -5.44 3.57
N GLY A 110 3.85 -5.30 2.25
CA GLY A 110 3.03 -6.06 1.30
C GLY A 110 3.66 -7.40 0.93
N ALA A 111 4.57 -7.41 -0.03
CA ALA A 111 5.12 -8.64 -0.60
C ALA A 111 5.88 -9.50 0.40
N GLY A 112 6.72 -8.89 1.25
CA GLY A 112 7.55 -9.64 2.20
C GLY A 112 6.69 -10.44 3.18
N THR A 113 5.69 -9.82 3.79
CA THR A 113 4.85 -10.48 4.79
C THR A 113 3.98 -11.59 4.19
N VAL A 114 3.40 -11.36 3.01
CA VAL A 114 2.58 -12.35 2.29
C VAL A 114 3.44 -13.53 1.87
N ARG A 115 4.58 -13.28 1.22
CA ARG A 115 5.49 -14.33 0.74
C ARG A 115 6.09 -15.15 1.88
N VAL A 116 6.55 -14.52 2.97
CA VAL A 116 7.07 -15.25 4.14
C VAL A 116 6.01 -16.18 4.72
N ARG A 117 4.76 -15.75 4.79
CA ARG A 117 3.69 -16.57 5.34
C ARG A 117 3.26 -17.71 4.43
N ILE A 118 3.14 -17.46 3.13
CA ILE A 118 2.63 -18.46 2.20
C ILE A 118 3.74 -19.41 1.75
N TYR A 119 4.88 -18.90 1.25
CA TYR A 119 5.99 -19.76 0.82
C TYR A 119 6.66 -20.49 1.99
N GLY A 120 6.73 -19.85 3.17
CA GLY A 120 7.22 -20.51 4.38
C GLY A 120 6.35 -21.72 4.79
N ALA A 121 5.05 -21.63 4.59
CA ALA A 121 4.14 -22.74 4.84
C ALA A 121 4.25 -23.87 3.80
N TRP A 122 4.81 -23.59 2.62
CA TRP A 122 5.14 -24.61 1.59
C TRP A 122 6.58 -25.14 1.70
N GLY A 123 7.27 -24.83 2.78
CA GLY A 123 8.55 -25.42 3.10
C GLY A 123 9.77 -24.58 2.74
N LEU A 124 9.60 -23.37 2.18
CA LEU A 124 10.72 -22.48 1.95
C LEU A 124 11.23 -21.89 3.28
N SER A 125 12.53 -21.92 3.46
CA SER A 125 13.18 -21.25 4.59
C SER A 125 13.13 -19.73 4.42
N ASN A 126 13.23 -18.98 5.53
CA ASN A 126 13.26 -17.50 5.48
C ASN A 126 14.41 -16.97 4.60
N LYS A 127 15.54 -17.69 4.52
CA LYS A 127 16.66 -17.31 3.64
C LYS A 127 16.28 -17.47 2.17
N GLN A 128 15.63 -18.57 1.79
CA GLN A 128 15.16 -18.80 0.42
C GLN A 128 14.10 -17.78 0.01
N ILE A 129 13.15 -17.46 0.90
CA ILE A 129 12.12 -16.45 0.64
C ILE A 129 12.75 -15.07 0.44
N LEU A 130 13.74 -14.71 1.25
CA LEU A 130 14.45 -13.45 1.07
C LEU A 130 15.22 -13.43 -0.26
N SER A 131 15.90 -14.52 -0.63
CA SER A 131 16.55 -14.66 -1.93
C SER A 131 15.56 -14.55 -3.09
N LEU A 132 14.36 -15.14 -2.96
CA LEU A 132 13.28 -15.00 -3.92
C LEU A 132 12.82 -13.55 -4.08
N ILE A 133 12.64 -12.83 -2.96
CA ILE A 133 12.24 -11.42 -2.98
C ILE A 133 13.33 -10.57 -3.66
N LEU A 134 14.60 -10.79 -3.35
CA LEU A 134 15.71 -10.08 -3.97
C LEU A 134 15.82 -10.38 -5.47
N PHE A 135 15.64 -11.65 -5.86
CA PHE A 135 15.61 -12.05 -7.26
C PHE A 135 14.45 -11.38 -8.03
N SER A 136 13.23 -11.43 -7.48
CA SER A 136 12.07 -10.78 -8.10
C SER A 136 12.24 -9.24 -8.17
N SER A 137 12.84 -8.63 -7.14
CA SER A 137 13.16 -7.19 -7.16
C SER A 137 14.19 -6.86 -8.23
N SER A 138 15.19 -7.74 -8.47
CA SER A 138 16.16 -7.52 -9.54
C SER A 138 15.54 -7.62 -10.94
N CYS A 139 14.47 -8.44 -11.16
CA CYS A 139 13.70 -8.43 -12.40
C CYS A 139 13.10 -7.04 -12.67
N VAL A 140 12.49 -6.45 -11.65
CA VAL A 140 11.87 -5.11 -11.74
C VAL A 140 12.91 -4.04 -12.09
N TRP A 141 14.05 -4.01 -11.37
CA TRP A 141 15.10 -3.01 -11.60
C TRP A 141 15.83 -3.18 -12.93
N LEU A 142 16.17 -4.41 -13.31
CA LEU A 142 16.85 -4.69 -14.58
C LEU A 142 15.93 -4.40 -15.77
N GLY A 143 14.64 -4.76 -15.67
CA GLY A 143 13.65 -4.42 -16.68
C GLY A 143 13.48 -2.92 -16.85
N LEU A 144 13.37 -2.18 -15.74
CA LEU A 144 13.26 -0.72 -15.74
C LEU A 144 14.52 -0.09 -16.34
N ALA A 145 15.72 -0.53 -15.92
CA ALA A 145 16.99 0.00 -16.42
C ALA A 145 17.17 -0.26 -17.93
N THR A 146 16.85 -1.48 -18.38
CA THR A 146 16.97 -1.85 -19.79
C THR A 146 16.01 -1.05 -20.66
N LEU A 147 14.73 -0.99 -20.27
CA LEU A 147 13.73 -0.28 -21.07
C LEU A 147 14.00 1.23 -21.07
N THR A 148 14.31 1.81 -19.90
CA THR A 148 14.66 3.24 -19.80
C THR A 148 15.92 3.55 -20.60
N GLY A 149 16.98 2.76 -20.44
CA GLY A 149 18.23 2.96 -21.17
C GLY A 149 18.02 2.88 -22.68
N SER A 150 17.29 1.89 -23.16
CA SER A 150 16.98 1.73 -24.59
C SER A 150 16.17 2.91 -25.16
N VAL A 151 15.12 3.32 -24.43
CA VAL A 151 14.26 4.43 -24.88
C VAL A 151 15.02 5.75 -24.91
N LEU A 152 15.83 6.06 -23.89
CA LEU A 152 16.62 7.30 -23.84
C LEU A 152 17.72 7.36 -24.93
N LEU A 153 18.23 6.21 -25.38
CA LEU A 153 19.19 6.14 -26.48
C LEU A 153 18.54 6.31 -27.84
N ILE A 154 17.33 5.75 -28.04
CA ILE A 154 16.62 5.79 -29.34
C ILE A 154 15.93 7.15 -29.53
N HIS A 155 15.35 7.68 -28.45
CA HIS A 155 14.55 8.90 -28.48
C HIS A 155 14.85 9.77 -27.25
N PRO A 156 15.93 10.58 -27.31
CA PRO A 156 16.22 11.52 -26.24
C PRO A 156 15.08 12.52 -26.10
N ILE A 157 14.68 12.77 -24.85
CA ILE A 157 13.57 13.69 -24.54
C ILE A 157 13.96 15.10 -25.03
N PRO A 158 13.08 15.79 -25.78
CA PRO A 158 13.35 17.14 -26.27
C PRO A 158 13.67 18.10 -25.11
N SER A 159 14.67 18.96 -25.29
CA SER A 159 15.20 19.92 -24.28
C SER A 159 14.22 21.01 -23.82
N ASN A 160 12.98 21.00 -24.32
CA ASN A 160 11.94 21.97 -23.94
C ASN A 160 11.36 21.79 -22.54
N VAL A 161 11.76 20.71 -21.86
CA VAL A 161 11.39 20.46 -20.45
C VAL A 161 12.51 21.06 -19.59
N ASN A 162 12.26 22.21 -18.98
CA ASN A 162 13.18 22.84 -18.03
C ASN A 162 13.34 21.95 -16.77
N LEU A 163 14.13 20.90 -16.88
CA LEU A 163 14.54 20.10 -15.72
C LEU A 163 15.79 20.74 -15.12
N PRO A 164 15.78 21.18 -13.87
CA PRO A 164 16.96 21.77 -13.25
C PRO A 164 18.05 20.72 -13.10
N LEU A 165 19.25 21.04 -13.61
CA LEU A 165 20.58 20.52 -13.25
C LEU A 165 21.16 19.27 -13.92
N PHE A 166 20.43 18.42 -14.69
CA PHE A 166 21.04 17.18 -15.22
C PHE A 166 20.70 16.84 -16.68
N VAL A 167 20.15 17.76 -17.46
CA VAL A 167 19.47 17.48 -18.73
C VAL A 167 20.38 17.49 -19.96
N ASP A 168 21.55 18.14 -19.91
CA ASP A 168 22.47 18.19 -21.06
C ASP A 168 23.09 16.82 -21.41
N SER A 169 22.78 15.78 -20.62
CA SER A 169 23.37 14.44 -20.74
C SER A 169 22.36 13.28 -20.64
N ILE A 170 21.10 13.46 -21.09
CA ILE A 170 20.08 12.39 -21.02
C ILE A 170 20.55 11.11 -21.72
N SER A 171 21.21 11.24 -22.86
CA SER A 171 21.81 10.10 -23.55
C SER A 171 22.91 9.42 -22.73
N LEU A 172 23.67 10.17 -21.93
CA LEU A 172 24.66 9.61 -21.01
C LEU A 172 24.04 8.70 -19.96
N TRP A 173 22.89 9.09 -19.41
CA TRP A 173 22.12 8.24 -18.50
C TRP A 173 21.62 6.95 -19.18
N GLY A 174 21.20 7.05 -20.46
CA GLY A 174 20.85 5.90 -21.27
C GLY A 174 22.02 4.93 -21.42
N PHE A 175 23.22 5.44 -21.77
CA PHE A 175 24.45 4.65 -21.84
C PHE A 175 24.84 4.05 -20.50
N ALA A 176 24.77 4.80 -19.40
CA ALA A 176 25.10 4.31 -18.06
C ALA A 176 24.18 3.15 -17.63
N LEU A 177 22.87 3.26 -17.88
CA LEU A 177 21.92 2.19 -17.60
C LEU A 177 22.19 0.94 -18.44
N MET A 178 22.45 1.10 -19.73
CA MET A 178 22.78 -0.03 -20.61
C MET A 178 24.12 -0.66 -20.24
N ALA A 179 25.14 0.14 -19.86
CA ALA A 179 26.41 -0.37 -19.37
C ALA A 179 26.24 -1.18 -18.07
N LEU A 180 25.36 -0.73 -17.16
CA LEU A 180 25.02 -1.47 -15.94
C LEU A 180 24.39 -2.83 -16.27
N VAL A 181 23.43 -2.87 -17.20
CA VAL A 181 22.79 -4.12 -17.66
C VAL A 181 23.79 -5.03 -18.35
N ALA A 182 24.63 -4.50 -19.24
CA ALA A 182 25.69 -5.26 -19.92
C ALA A 182 26.71 -5.81 -18.90
N GLY A 183 27.10 -5.00 -17.90
CA GLY A 183 27.96 -5.44 -16.81
C GLY A 183 27.35 -6.58 -16.00
N TYR A 184 26.05 -6.51 -15.69
CA TYR A 184 25.32 -7.59 -15.02
C TYR A 184 25.34 -8.89 -15.86
N LEU A 185 25.04 -8.79 -17.17
CA LEU A 185 25.08 -9.95 -18.06
C LEU A 185 26.50 -10.53 -18.19
N GLY A 186 27.51 -9.67 -18.29
CA GLY A 186 28.92 -10.07 -18.29
C GLY A 186 29.29 -10.80 -16.98
N MET A 187 28.86 -10.30 -15.84
CA MET A 187 29.05 -11.00 -14.56
C MET A 187 28.36 -12.37 -14.55
N CYS A 188 27.13 -12.48 -15.06
CA CYS A 188 26.43 -13.76 -15.15
C CYS A 188 27.12 -14.75 -16.11
N LEU A 189 27.83 -14.27 -17.14
CA LEU A 189 28.55 -15.09 -18.11
C LEU A 189 29.89 -15.62 -17.57
N TRP A 190 30.66 -14.75 -16.91
CA TRP A 190 32.06 -15.06 -16.52
C TRP A 190 32.18 -15.45 -15.05
N TRP A 191 31.31 -14.94 -14.17
CA TRP A 191 31.45 -15.12 -12.72
C TRP A 191 30.53 -16.22 -12.20
N ARG A 192 30.99 -17.46 -12.23
CA ARG A 192 30.24 -18.62 -11.70
C ARG A 192 30.48 -18.91 -10.21
N LYS A 193 31.29 -18.10 -9.54
CA LYS A 193 31.63 -18.30 -8.13
C LYS A 193 30.55 -17.71 -7.23
N ILE A 194 30.36 -18.36 -6.06
CA ILE A 194 29.47 -17.82 -5.03
C ILE A 194 30.07 -16.52 -4.50
N ILE A 195 29.31 -15.45 -4.56
CA ILE A 195 29.69 -14.15 -4.00
C ILE A 195 29.33 -14.15 -2.53
N HIS A 196 30.34 -14.08 -1.65
CA HIS A 196 30.16 -13.96 -0.22
C HIS A 196 30.19 -12.49 0.16
N ILE A 197 29.00 -11.93 0.54
CA ILE A 197 28.91 -10.57 1.09
C ILE A 197 28.52 -10.69 2.56
N TRP A 198 29.52 -10.49 3.45
CA TRP A 198 29.38 -10.55 4.90
C TRP A 198 28.88 -11.91 5.44
N ARG A 199 27.58 -12.09 5.63
CA ARG A 199 26.95 -13.34 6.11
C ARG A 199 26.07 -14.02 5.05
N TRP A 200 26.06 -13.52 3.85
CA TRP A 200 25.20 -13.95 2.76
C TRP A 200 26.03 -14.50 1.62
N SER A 201 25.62 -15.64 1.13
CA SER A 201 26.16 -16.25 -0.08
C SER A 201 25.15 -16.15 -1.20
N PHE A 202 25.46 -15.39 -2.23
CA PHE A 202 24.64 -15.26 -3.44
C PHE A 202 25.36 -15.90 -4.61
N GLN A 203 24.65 -16.68 -5.38
CA GLN A 203 25.12 -17.19 -6.64
C GLN A 203 24.44 -16.38 -7.76
N LEU A 204 25.20 -15.92 -8.73
CA LEU A 204 24.59 -15.24 -9.88
C LEU A 204 23.75 -16.25 -10.69
N PRO A 205 22.59 -15.82 -11.26
CA PRO A 205 21.77 -16.69 -12.09
C PRO A 205 22.54 -17.06 -13.38
N SER A 206 22.15 -18.16 -14.01
CA SER A 206 22.68 -18.51 -15.31
C SER A 206 22.33 -17.44 -16.33
N ILE A 207 23.15 -17.27 -17.38
CA ILE A 207 22.92 -16.25 -18.43
C ILE A 207 21.52 -16.37 -19.06
N ARG A 208 21.02 -17.60 -19.24
CA ARG A 208 19.66 -17.83 -19.75
C ARG A 208 18.60 -17.24 -18.81
N LEU A 209 18.71 -17.48 -17.49
CA LEU A 209 17.82 -16.91 -16.51
C LEU A 209 17.92 -15.39 -16.43
N ALA A 210 19.15 -14.84 -16.52
CA ALA A 210 19.39 -13.40 -16.52
C ALA A 210 18.73 -12.70 -17.73
N VAL A 211 18.84 -13.29 -18.93
CA VAL A 211 18.19 -12.75 -20.13
C VAL A 211 16.66 -12.81 -20.00
N ILE A 212 16.11 -13.95 -19.58
CA ILE A 212 14.65 -14.08 -19.38
C ILE A 212 14.15 -13.10 -18.31
N GLN A 213 14.92 -12.90 -17.25
CA GLN A 213 14.65 -11.94 -16.17
C GLN A 213 14.51 -10.51 -16.71
N ILE A 214 15.46 -10.07 -17.55
CA ILE A 214 15.45 -8.77 -18.21
C ILE A 214 14.25 -8.64 -19.15
N LEU A 215 14.00 -9.65 -19.97
CA LEU A 215 12.91 -9.63 -20.95
C LEU A 215 11.55 -9.52 -20.27
N ILE A 216 11.28 -10.37 -19.26
CA ILE A 216 10.01 -10.33 -18.52
C ILE A 216 9.87 -8.99 -17.79
N GLY A 217 10.95 -8.48 -17.17
CA GLY A 217 10.93 -7.19 -16.48
C GLY A 217 10.67 -6.02 -17.43
N SER A 218 11.31 -6.00 -18.60
CA SER A 218 11.09 -4.96 -19.60
C SER A 218 9.67 -5.02 -20.18
N LEU A 219 9.17 -6.22 -20.46
CA LEU A 219 7.82 -6.41 -20.97
C LEU A 219 6.75 -6.00 -19.95
N ASP A 220 6.96 -6.30 -18.68
CA ASP A 220 6.05 -5.86 -17.62
C ASP A 220 5.95 -4.34 -17.54
N TRP A 221 7.09 -3.63 -17.49
CA TRP A 221 7.09 -2.16 -17.49
C TRP A 221 6.47 -1.56 -18.76
N PHE A 222 6.68 -2.19 -19.91
CA PHE A 222 6.05 -1.82 -21.16
C PHE A 222 4.51 -1.95 -21.08
N LEU A 223 4.01 -3.07 -20.55
CA LEU A 223 2.57 -3.26 -20.35
C LEU A 223 1.97 -2.25 -19.37
N VAL A 224 2.67 -1.96 -18.27
CA VAL A 224 2.21 -0.97 -17.29
C VAL A 224 2.11 0.43 -17.92
N ALA A 225 3.10 0.81 -18.74
CA ALA A 225 3.05 2.05 -19.50
C ALA A 225 1.88 2.07 -20.49
N LEU A 226 1.61 0.96 -21.18
CA LEU A 226 0.47 0.83 -22.08
C LEU A 226 -0.87 0.99 -21.35
N VAL A 227 -1.01 0.47 -20.12
CA VAL A 227 -2.25 0.67 -19.32
C VAL A 227 -2.57 2.16 -19.20
N LEU A 228 -1.59 2.97 -18.80
CA LEU A 228 -1.81 4.40 -18.63
C LEU A 228 -1.96 5.11 -20.00
N TYR A 229 -1.19 4.71 -21.02
CA TYR A 229 -1.26 5.29 -22.34
C TYR A 229 -2.63 5.10 -23.00
N VAL A 230 -3.21 3.90 -22.91
CA VAL A 230 -4.56 3.60 -23.43
C VAL A 230 -5.63 4.46 -22.78
N LEU A 231 -5.44 4.87 -21.52
CA LEU A 231 -6.34 5.78 -20.82
C LEU A 231 -6.15 7.25 -21.23
N LEU A 232 -4.96 7.61 -21.77
CA LEU A 232 -4.60 8.95 -22.23
C LEU A 232 -4.82 9.18 -23.72
N ILE A 233 -4.75 8.15 -24.57
CA ILE A 233 -4.72 8.26 -26.04
C ILE A 233 -5.89 9.04 -26.64
N TYR A 234 -7.03 9.10 -25.94
CA TYR A 234 -8.20 9.86 -26.35
C TYR A 234 -8.07 11.38 -26.17
N ILE A 235 -7.06 11.81 -25.44
CA ILE A 235 -6.96 13.18 -24.93
C ILE A 235 -5.65 13.82 -25.40
N THR A 236 -4.76 13.04 -26.00
CA THR A 236 -3.41 13.50 -26.33
C THR A 236 -2.89 12.90 -27.64
N ASP A 237 -2.19 13.73 -28.41
CA ASP A 237 -1.45 13.32 -29.59
C ASP A 237 0.03 13.00 -29.29
N VAL A 238 0.37 12.81 -28.00
CA VAL A 238 1.76 12.48 -27.60
C VAL A 238 2.17 11.12 -28.17
N PRO A 239 3.28 11.04 -28.93
CA PRO A 239 3.79 9.77 -29.43
C PRO A 239 4.08 8.81 -28.28
N PHE A 240 3.74 7.54 -28.47
CA PHE A 240 3.91 6.52 -27.41
C PHE A 240 5.34 6.44 -26.87
N ILE A 241 6.37 6.59 -27.73
CA ILE A 241 7.78 6.51 -27.31
C ILE A 241 8.16 7.66 -26.35
N THR A 242 7.67 8.89 -26.61
CA THR A 242 7.87 10.04 -25.74
C THR A 242 7.14 9.85 -24.42
N PHE A 243 5.89 9.39 -24.47
CA PHE A 243 5.14 9.03 -23.27
C PHE A 243 5.85 7.94 -22.45
N LEU A 244 6.35 6.90 -23.11
CA LEU A 244 7.07 5.80 -22.46
C LEU A 244 8.33 6.30 -21.74
N ALA A 245 9.11 7.20 -22.36
CA ALA A 245 10.28 7.81 -21.72
C ALA A 245 9.89 8.54 -20.43
N VAL A 246 8.87 9.40 -20.50
CA VAL A 246 8.37 10.16 -19.34
C VAL A 246 7.82 9.23 -18.25
N PHE A 247 7.04 8.22 -18.64
CA PHE A 247 6.50 7.23 -17.73
C PHE A 247 7.60 6.48 -16.95
N LEU A 248 8.65 6.02 -17.65
CA LEU A 248 9.74 5.28 -17.03
C LEU A 248 10.56 6.16 -16.07
N LEU A 249 10.80 7.42 -16.40
CA LEU A 249 11.43 8.38 -15.49
C LEU A 249 10.58 8.66 -14.26
N ALA A 250 9.26 8.82 -14.45
CA ALA A 250 8.33 9.00 -13.35
C ALA A 250 8.30 7.77 -12.42
N GLN A 251 8.32 6.56 -12.97
CA GLN A 251 8.41 5.32 -12.20
C GLN A 251 9.73 5.20 -11.45
N PHE A 252 10.85 5.53 -12.10
CA PHE A 252 12.15 5.56 -11.44
C PHE A 252 12.14 6.51 -10.23
N ALA A 253 11.65 7.73 -10.41
CA ALA A 253 11.51 8.70 -9.33
C ALA A 253 10.58 8.18 -8.21
N GLY A 254 9.44 7.58 -8.57
CA GLY A 254 8.50 6.97 -7.63
C GLY A 254 9.12 5.86 -6.78
N ILE A 255 9.89 4.96 -7.40
CA ILE A 255 10.54 3.86 -6.68
C ILE A 255 11.67 4.37 -5.80
N VAL A 256 12.52 5.29 -6.29
CA VAL A 256 13.64 5.87 -5.54
C VAL A 256 13.15 6.68 -4.34
N SER A 257 12.02 7.36 -4.45
CA SER A 257 11.39 8.10 -3.33
C SER A 257 11.02 7.19 -2.16
N ASN A 258 10.86 5.89 -2.41
CA ASN A 258 10.46 4.88 -1.42
C ASN A 258 9.13 5.21 -0.73
N VAL A 259 8.28 6.01 -1.38
CA VAL A 259 6.90 6.29 -0.97
C VAL A 259 6.03 5.09 -1.37
N PRO A 260 5.13 4.60 -0.49
CA PRO A 260 4.25 3.49 -0.83
C PRO A 260 3.48 3.74 -2.13
N GLY A 261 3.62 2.83 -3.10
CA GLY A 261 3.00 2.96 -4.42
C GLY A 261 3.48 4.15 -5.26
N GLY A 262 4.58 4.83 -4.88
CA GLY A 262 5.08 6.04 -5.54
C GLY A 262 4.12 7.22 -5.50
N LEU A 263 3.14 7.19 -4.56
CA LEU A 263 2.06 8.19 -4.48
C LEU A 263 2.62 9.62 -4.43
N GLY A 264 2.14 10.45 -5.32
CA GLY A 264 2.49 11.86 -5.44
C GLY A 264 3.75 12.12 -6.25
N VAL A 265 4.81 11.35 -6.08
CA VAL A 265 6.06 11.56 -6.82
C VAL A 265 5.91 11.18 -8.29
N PHE A 266 5.34 10.01 -8.54
CA PHE A 266 5.05 9.52 -9.90
C PHE A 266 4.11 10.48 -10.64
N GLU A 267 3.02 10.88 -10.00
CA GLU A 267 2.04 11.79 -10.57
C GLU A 267 2.64 13.17 -10.86
N THR A 268 3.42 13.73 -9.92
CA THR A 268 4.07 15.04 -10.09
C THR A 268 5.05 15.04 -11.26
N VAL A 269 5.88 14.01 -11.38
CA VAL A 269 6.83 13.93 -12.51
C VAL A 269 6.10 13.84 -13.85
N LEU A 270 5.04 13.02 -13.93
CA LEU A 270 4.21 12.92 -15.13
C LEU A 270 3.53 14.26 -15.46
N LEU A 271 2.95 14.93 -14.46
CA LEU A 271 2.31 16.23 -14.65
C LEU A 271 3.32 17.27 -15.17
N VAL A 272 4.46 17.40 -14.52
CA VAL A 272 5.49 18.39 -14.90
C VAL A 272 6.01 18.14 -16.31
N MET A 273 6.29 16.87 -16.65
CA MET A 273 6.91 16.53 -17.94
C MET A 273 5.92 16.52 -19.12
N LEU A 274 4.63 16.24 -18.89
CA LEU A 274 3.61 16.21 -19.94
C LEU A 274 2.80 17.51 -20.03
N SER A 275 2.96 18.45 -19.09
CA SER A 275 2.19 19.69 -19.01
C SER A 275 2.25 20.58 -20.25
N ALA A 276 3.35 20.49 -21.03
CA ALA A 276 3.51 21.24 -22.26
C ALA A 276 2.68 20.68 -23.43
N GLN A 277 2.24 19.43 -23.37
CA GLN A 277 1.58 18.72 -24.46
C GLN A 277 0.16 18.24 -24.13
N VAL A 278 -0.17 18.14 -22.83
CA VAL A 278 -1.45 17.60 -22.37
C VAL A 278 -2.01 18.46 -21.26
N GLU A 279 -3.31 18.70 -21.29
CA GLU A 279 -4.02 19.42 -20.22
C GLU A 279 -3.85 18.71 -18.87
N HIS A 280 -3.47 19.45 -17.83
CA HIS A 280 -3.24 18.93 -16.48
C HIS A 280 -4.40 18.10 -15.93
N GLN A 281 -5.64 18.59 -16.14
CA GLN A 281 -6.83 17.88 -15.69
C GLN A 281 -7.01 16.53 -16.40
N ALA A 282 -6.60 16.43 -17.66
CA ALA A 282 -6.68 15.20 -18.44
C ALA A 282 -5.71 14.14 -17.90
N ILE A 283 -4.47 14.56 -17.60
CA ILE A 283 -3.46 13.67 -16.99
C ILE A 283 -3.96 13.17 -15.63
N LEU A 284 -4.47 14.05 -14.77
CA LEU A 284 -4.97 13.67 -13.44
C LEU A 284 -6.10 12.65 -13.49
N ARG A 285 -7.04 12.84 -14.41
CA ARG A 285 -8.18 11.92 -14.59
C ARG A 285 -7.70 10.54 -15.05
N ALA A 286 -6.76 10.48 -16.00
CA ALA A 286 -6.16 9.23 -16.44
C ALA A 286 -5.37 8.54 -15.31
N LEU A 287 -4.65 9.30 -14.49
CA LEU A 287 -3.93 8.80 -13.33
C LEU A 287 -4.85 8.19 -12.26
N VAL A 288 -6.00 8.84 -11.98
CA VAL A 288 -7.02 8.29 -11.06
C VAL A 288 -7.53 6.94 -11.57
N LEU A 289 -7.85 6.84 -12.87
CA LEU A 289 -8.29 5.61 -13.51
C LEU A 289 -7.20 4.53 -13.50
N PHE A 290 -5.98 4.92 -13.80
CA PHE A 290 -4.82 4.03 -13.73
C PHE A 290 -4.65 3.45 -12.32
N ARG A 291 -4.75 4.30 -11.28
CA ARG A 291 -4.71 3.83 -9.88
C ARG A 291 -5.87 2.88 -9.56
N ALA A 292 -7.07 3.19 -10.03
CA ALA A 292 -8.22 2.32 -9.82
C ALA A 292 -8.05 0.95 -10.50
N ILE A 293 -7.60 0.92 -11.76
CA ILE A 293 -7.52 -0.30 -12.56
C ILE A 293 -6.27 -1.11 -12.23
N TYR A 294 -5.09 -0.48 -12.11
CA TYR A 294 -3.82 -1.20 -11.93
C TYR A 294 -3.49 -1.53 -10.47
N TYR A 295 -3.94 -0.70 -9.52
CA TYR A 295 -3.62 -0.89 -8.09
C TYR A 295 -4.82 -1.38 -7.28
N LEU A 296 -5.95 -0.67 -7.31
CA LEU A 296 -7.07 -0.97 -6.43
C LEU A 296 -7.90 -2.17 -6.88
N LEU A 297 -8.11 -2.35 -8.18
CA LEU A 297 -8.87 -3.49 -8.69
C LEU A 297 -8.20 -4.83 -8.35
N PRO A 298 -6.90 -5.07 -8.60
CA PRO A 298 -6.23 -6.29 -8.17
C PRO A 298 -6.21 -6.48 -6.66
N LEU A 299 -6.06 -5.40 -5.88
CA LEU A 299 -6.14 -5.46 -4.41
C LEU A 299 -7.53 -5.90 -3.95
N ALA A 300 -8.59 -5.38 -4.56
CA ALA A 300 -9.97 -5.77 -4.27
C ALA A 300 -10.21 -7.24 -4.62
N ILE A 301 -9.75 -7.69 -5.80
CA ILE A 301 -9.83 -9.11 -6.21
C ILE A 301 -9.05 -10.01 -5.25
N ALA A 302 -7.86 -9.59 -4.81
CA ALA A 302 -7.06 -10.32 -3.84
C ALA A 302 -7.79 -10.45 -2.48
N GLY A 303 -8.40 -9.36 -2.01
CA GLY A 303 -9.21 -9.36 -0.78
C GLY A 303 -10.45 -10.25 -0.89
N LEU A 304 -11.19 -10.12 -2.00
CA LEU A 304 -12.38 -10.94 -2.26
C LEU A 304 -12.03 -12.42 -2.44
N SER A 305 -10.90 -12.74 -3.09
CA SER A 305 -10.45 -14.13 -3.23
C SER A 305 -10.11 -14.76 -1.88
N LEU A 306 -9.48 -14.03 -0.98
CA LEU A 306 -9.22 -14.49 0.39
C LEU A 306 -10.51 -14.67 1.19
N GLY A 307 -11.46 -13.75 1.08
CA GLY A 307 -12.78 -13.85 1.71
C GLY A 307 -13.62 -15.00 1.13
N GLY A 308 -13.63 -15.13 -0.19
CA GLY A 308 -14.36 -16.20 -0.89
C GLY A 308 -13.85 -17.61 -0.55
N LEU A 309 -12.52 -17.76 -0.42
CA LEU A 309 -11.93 -19.04 0.02
C LEU A 309 -12.39 -19.41 1.45
N GLU A 310 -12.58 -18.42 2.34
CA GLU A 310 -13.12 -18.67 3.68
C GLU A 310 -14.60 -19.09 3.63
N LEU A 311 -15.38 -18.51 2.70
CA LEU A 311 -16.79 -18.86 2.52
C LEU A 311 -16.95 -20.29 1.99
N LEU A 312 -16.10 -20.71 1.04
CA LEU A 312 -16.09 -22.09 0.50
C LEU A 312 -15.76 -23.15 1.56
N ARG A 313 -15.14 -22.75 2.67
CA ARG A 313 -14.88 -23.62 3.84
C ARG A 313 -16.14 -24.29 4.39
N HIS A 314 -17.30 -23.65 4.30
CA HIS A 314 -18.57 -24.19 4.80
C HIS A 314 -19.18 -25.25 3.90
N ARG A 315 -18.69 -25.42 2.67
CA ARG A 315 -19.11 -26.50 1.77
C ARG A 315 -18.09 -27.64 1.82
N ARG A 316 -18.47 -28.75 2.47
CA ARG A 316 -17.64 -29.95 2.77
C ARG A 316 -17.04 -30.69 1.57
N SER A 317 -17.25 -30.23 0.33
CA SER A 317 -16.98 -30.98 -0.90
C SER A 317 -15.56 -30.84 -1.52
N LEU A 318 -14.68 -29.99 -0.97
CA LEU A 318 -13.40 -29.66 -1.63
C LEU A 318 -12.17 -29.98 -0.73
N GLY A 319 -11.97 -31.25 -0.40
CA GLY A 319 -10.98 -31.70 0.58
C GLY A 319 -9.53 -31.26 0.31
N MET A 320 -9.08 -31.24 -0.95
CA MET A 320 -7.69 -30.89 -1.28
C MET A 320 -7.46 -29.36 -1.29
N ALA A 321 -8.37 -28.59 -1.90
CA ALA A 321 -8.31 -27.13 -1.88
C ALA A 321 -8.46 -26.56 -0.45
N TYR A 322 -9.23 -27.24 0.39
CA TYR A 322 -9.44 -26.88 1.79
C TYR A 322 -8.20 -27.07 2.67
N SER A 323 -7.45 -28.15 2.50
CA SER A 323 -6.20 -28.37 3.27
C SER A 323 -5.12 -27.34 2.92
N VAL A 324 -5.02 -26.98 1.64
CA VAL A 324 -4.16 -25.90 1.14
C VAL A 324 -4.60 -24.57 1.75
N TYR A 325 -5.90 -24.27 1.73
CA TYR A 325 -6.45 -23.03 2.29
C TYR A 325 -6.18 -22.90 3.81
N GLN A 326 -6.49 -23.93 4.62
CA GLN A 326 -6.27 -23.87 6.08
C GLN A 326 -4.82 -23.55 6.44
N ARG A 327 -3.88 -24.11 5.70
CA ARG A 327 -2.46 -23.96 5.96
C ARG A 327 -1.94 -22.56 5.57
N PHE A 328 -2.50 -21.95 4.53
CA PHE A 328 -1.90 -20.81 3.84
C PHE A 328 -2.70 -19.51 3.91
N ALA A 329 -4.03 -19.56 3.76
CA ALA A 329 -4.84 -18.34 3.78
C ALA A 329 -5.10 -17.81 5.20
N ARG A 330 -5.28 -18.67 6.19
CA ARG A 330 -5.49 -18.26 7.59
C ARG A 330 -4.47 -17.27 8.15
N PRO A 331 -3.17 -17.40 7.91
CA PRO A 331 -2.21 -16.40 8.39
C PRO A 331 -2.23 -15.09 7.60
N VAL A 332 -2.66 -15.07 6.34
CA VAL A 332 -2.65 -13.88 5.47
C VAL A 332 -3.91 -13.03 5.62
N VAL A 333 -5.06 -13.67 5.83
CA VAL A 333 -6.37 -12.99 5.95
C VAL A 333 -6.36 -11.81 6.94
N PRO A 334 -5.85 -11.92 8.19
CA PRO A 334 -5.86 -10.79 9.12
C PRO A 334 -5.05 -9.59 8.63
N LEU A 335 -3.93 -9.82 7.92
CA LEU A 335 -3.14 -8.76 7.31
C LEU A 335 -3.92 -8.11 6.17
N ALA A 336 -4.47 -8.92 5.26
CA ALA A 336 -5.23 -8.44 4.11
C ALA A 336 -6.43 -7.59 4.55
N MET A 337 -7.20 -8.09 5.51
CA MET A 337 -8.35 -7.37 6.06
C MET A 337 -7.94 -6.09 6.78
N ALA A 338 -6.85 -6.11 7.54
CA ALA A 338 -6.31 -4.91 8.17
C ALA A 338 -5.97 -3.81 7.15
N VAL A 339 -5.33 -4.20 6.05
CA VAL A 339 -5.00 -3.26 4.97
C VAL A 339 -6.24 -2.73 4.28
N LEU A 340 -7.18 -3.61 3.93
CA LEU A 340 -8.42 -3.19 3.28
C LEU A 340 -9.22 -2.23 4.17
N VAL A 341 -9.32 -2.51 5.47
CA VAL A 341 -10.00 -1.63 6.44
C VAL A 341 -9.24 -0.32 6.62
N PHE A 342 -7.90 -0.34 6.59
CA PHE A 342 -7.08 0.89 6.61
C PHE A 342 -7.33 1.76 5.38
N VAL A 343 -7.32 1.17 4.18
CA VAL A 343 -7.63 1.86 2.92
C VAL A 343 -9.05 2.42 2.92
N ALA A 344 -10.02 1.65 3.44
CA ALA A 344 -11.40 2.10 3.60
C ALA A 344 -11.51 3.31 4.55
N GLY A 345 -10.77 3.30 5.67
CA GLY A 345 -10.68 4.44 6.59
C GLY A 345 -10.07 5.67 5.93
N LEU A 346 -8.98 5.52 5.17
CA LEU A 346 -8.36 6.59 4.40
C LEU A 346 -9.32 7.17 3.37
N SER A 347 -9.99 6.33 2.58
CA SER A 347 -10.94 6.80 1.55
C SER A 347 -12.06 7.64 2.15
N MET A 348 -12.50 7.28 3.36
CA MET A 348 -13.54 8.00 4.09
C MET A 348 -13.06 9.36 4.62
N LEU A 349 -11.82 9.44 5.13
CA LEU A 349 -11.20 10.69 5.57
C LEU A 349 -10.97 11.65 4.40
N PHE A 350 -10.35 11.18 3.33
CA PHE A 350 -10.06 12.03 2.18
C PHE A 350 -11.30 12.52 1.44
N ALA A 351 -12.32 11.65 1.31
CA ALA A 351 -13.60 12.09 0.75
C ALA A 351 -14.32 13.12 1.64
N GLY A 352 -13.99 13.20 2.94
CA GLY A 352 -14.49 14.24 3.86
C GLY A 352 -13.87 15.62 3.65
N VAL A 353 -12.74 15.67 3.00
CA VAL A 353 -11.98 16.91 2.74
C VAL A 353 -12.35 17.51 1.38
N LEU A 354 -12.69 16.68 0.41
CA LEU A 354 -13.02 17.14 -0.94
C LEU A 354 -14.38 17.85 -0.97
N PRO A 355 -14.49 18.99 -1.68
CA PRO A 355 -15.76 19.71 -1.80
C PRO A 355 -16.82 18.82 -2.46
N THR A 356 -18.01 18.81 -1.88
CA THR A 356 -19.12 18.00 -2.40
C THR A 356 -19.77 18.70 -3.58
N SER A 357 -20.09 17.95 -4.65
CA SER A 357 -20.80 18.52 -5.81
C SER A 357 -22.14 19.13 -5.40
N TYR A 358 -22.34 20.39 -5.77
CA TYR A 358 -23.57 21.15 -5.47
C TYR A 358 -24.84 20.42 -5.93
N THR A 359 -24.78 19.77 -7.08
CA THR A 359 -25.90 19.01 -7.64
C THR A 359 -26.29 17.81 -6.75
N ARG A 360 -25.32 17.11 -6.17
CA ARG A 360 -25.58 15.98 -5.28
C ARG A 360 -26.15 16.42 -3.92
N LEU A 361 -25.66 17.55 -3.41
CA LEU A 361 -26.14 18.14 -2.17
C LEU A 361 -27.59 18.64 -2.31
N HIS A 362 -27.94 19.23 -3.44
CA HIS A 362 -29.29 19.68 -3.71
C HIS A 362 -30.30 18.53 -3.79
N LEU A 363 -29.92 17.44 -4.49
CA LEU A 363 -30.72 16.21 -4.54
C LEU A 363 -30.94 15.59 -3.17
N LEU A 364 -29.97 15.69 -2.26
CA LEU A 364 -30.09 15.17 -0.90
C LEU A 364 -30.92 16.09 0.00
N HIS A 365 -30.82 17.40 -0.21
CA HIS A 365 -31.54 18.38 0.59
C HIS A 365 -33.05 18.28 0.44
N ASP A 366 -33.53 17.84 -0.73
CA ASP A 366 -34.96 17.60 -0.98
C ASP A 366 -35.51 16.43 -0.11
N TRP A 367 -34.64 15.54 0.35
CA TRP A 367 -35.01 14.34 1.11
C TRP A 367 -34.53 14.34 2.57
N LEU A 368 -33.49 15.11 2.90
CA LEU A 368 -32.84 15.09 4.20
C LEU A 368 -32.64 16.51 4.77
N PRO A 369 -32.88 16.73 6.06
CA PRO A 369 -32.59 18.00 6.70
C PRO A 369 -31.08 18.28 6.69
N LEU A 370 -30.70 19.55 6.55
CA LEU A 370 -29.31 19.99 6.52
C LEU A 370 -28.49 19.51 7.69
N THR A 371 -29.10 19.44 8.88
CA THR A 371 -28.48 18.91 10.12
C THR A 371 -28.03 17.45 9.98
N ALA A 372 -28.79 16.61 9.25
CA ALA A 372 -28.43 15.22 9.02
C ALA A 372 -27.18 15.10 8.12
N ILE A 373 -27.07 15.96 7.11
CA ILE A 373 -25.90 16.05 6.23
C ILE A 373 -24.66 16.49 7.04
N GLU A 374 -24.81 17.50 7.88
CA GLU A 374 -23.72 18.02 8.74
C GLU A 374 -23.22 16.98 9.73
N ILE A 375 -24.13 16.31 10.44
CA ILE A 375 -23.80 15.25 11.39
C ILE A 375 -23.15 14.06 10.67
N SER A 376 -23.67 13.68 9.49
CA SER A 376 -23.09 12.56 8.72
C SER A 376 -21.66 12.84 8.26
N HIS A 377 -21.35 14.11 7.97
CA HIS A 377 -20.00 14.54 7.58
C HIS A 377 -19.03 14.42 8.77
N LEU A 378 -19.42 14.90 9.95
CA LEU A 378 -18.61 14.79 11.16
C LEU A 378 -18.42 13.34 11.58
N LEU A 379 -19.52 12.57 11.68
CA LEU A 379 -19.46 11.15 12.05
C LEU A 379 -18.68 10.32 11.04
N GLY A 380 -18.77 10.65 9.75
CA GLY A 380 -17.98 10.01 8.71
C GLY A 380 -16.48 10.10 8.95
N SER A 381 -15.99 11.27 9.32
CA SER A 381 -14.57 11.48 9.62
C SER A 381 -14.13 10.77 10.90
N VAL A 382 -14.98 10.74 11.92
CA VAL A 382 -14.75 9.95 13.14
C VAL A 382 -14.67 8.46 12.82
N VAL A 383 -15.63 7.91 12.08
CA VAL A 383 -15.65 6.50 11.66
C VAL A 383 -14.42 6.16 10.82
N GLY A 384 -14.04 7.02 9.87
CA GLY A 384 -12.82 6.85 9.09
C GLY A 384 -11.58 6.75 9.97
N THR A 385 -11.43 7.67 10.95
CA THR A 385 -10.32 7.65 11.92
C THR A 385 -10.34 6.38 12.79
N LEU A 386 -11.51 5.96 13.25
CA LEU A 386 -11.67 4.72 14.05
C LEU A 386 -11.28 3.48 13.24
N LEU A 387 -11.62 3.42 11.95
CA LEU A 387 -11.21 2.32 11.05
C LEU A 387 -9.69 2.24 10.92
N LEU A 388 -8.97 3.37 10.88
CA LEU A 388 -7.50 3.37 10.88
C LEU A 388 -6.94 2.73 12.15
N PHE A 389 -7.49 3.07 13.33
CA PHE A 389 -7.08 2.43 14.59
C PHE A 389 -7.46 0.96 14.66
N LEU A 390 -8.63 0.61 14.12
CA LEU A 390 -9.14 -0.76 14.15
C LEU A 390 -8.30 -1.71 13.28
N ALA A 391 -7.71 -1.21 12.20
CA ALA A 391 -6.90 -1.99 11.29
C ALA A 391 -5.77 -2.76 12.00
N ILE A 392 -5.08 -2.15 13.00
CA ILE A 392 -4.05 -2.88 13.76
C ILE A 392 -4.64 -3.97 14.67
N ALA A 393 -5.84 -3.73 15.21
CA ALA A 393 -6.50 -4.73 16.05
C ALA A 393 -6.95 -5.94 15.23
N LEU A 394 -7.39 -5.72 13.98
CA LEU A 394 -7.64 -6.79 13.01
C LEU A 394 -6.35 -7.54 12.65
N TYR A 395 -5.26 -6.84 12.38
CA TYR A 395 -3.95 -7.46 12.16
C TYR A 395 -3.55 -8.40 13.30
N ARG A 396 -3.88 -8.03 14.54
CA ARG A 396 -3.64 -8.82 15.77
C ARG A 396 -4.66 -9.93 16.01
N ARG A 397 -5.62 -10.12 15.11
CA ARG A 397 -6.68 -11.15 15.16
C ARG A 397 -7.65 -11.01 16.34
N ILE A 398 -7.90 -9.80 16.83
CA ILE A 398 -8.77 -9.55 17.96
C ILE A 398 -10.24 -9.72 17.54
N ASN A 399 -10.99 -10.55 18.26
CA ASN A 399 -12.39 -10.87 17.93
C ASN A 399 -13.31 -9.63 18.02
N VAL A 400 -13.15 -8.80 19.04
CA VAL A 400 -13.95 -7.56 19.19
C VAL A 400 -13.71 -6.61 18.00
N ALA A 401 -12.47 -6.56 17.47
CA ALA A 401 -12.15 -5.74 16.31
C ALA A 401 -12.88 -6.20 15.05
N TYR A 402 -13.15 -7.49 14.89
CA TYR A 402 -13.94 -8.01 13.79
C TYR A 402 -15.39 -7.49 13.84
N GLY A 403 -16.06 -7.60 14.99
CA GLY A 403 -17.43 -7.09 15.17
C GLY A 403 -17.50 -5.58 14.92
N LEU A 404 -16.61 -4.80 15.56
CA LEU A 404 -16.52 -3.36 15.35
C LEU A 404 -16.18 -3.00 13.89
N GLY A 405 -15.36 -3.80 13.20
CA GLY A 405 -15.05 -3.60 11.78
C GLY A 405 -16.30 -3.68 10.92
N ILE A 406 -17.14 -4.68 11.13
CA ILE A 406 -18.41 -4.84 10.41
C ILE A 406 -19.34 -3.65 10.67
N THR A 407 -19.52 -3.28 11.93
CA THR A 407 -20.41 -2.16 12.30
C THR A 407 -19.91 -0.83 11.77
N LEU A 408 -18.61 -0.53 11.88
CA LEU A 408 -18.04 0.72 11.40
C LEU A 408 -18.01 0.80 9.86
N LEU A 409 -17.74 -0.31 9.16
CA LEU A 409 -17.82 -0.33 7.69
C LEU A 409 -19.28 -0.14 7.21
N GLY A 410 -20.25 -0.80 7.85
CA GLY A 410 -21.67 -0.62 7.56
C GLY A 410 -22.14 0.81 7.83
N ALA A 411 -21.77 1.36 8.99
CA ALA A 411 -22.05 2.76 9.33
C ALA A 411 -21.35 3.72 8.33
N GLY A 412 -20.10 3.45 7.98
CA GLY A 412 -19.33 4.22 7.00
C GLY A 412 -20.00 4.25 5.63
N MET A 413 -20.54 3.12 5.17
CA MET A 413 -21.31 3.02 3.93
C MET A 413 -22.54 3.93 3.95
N VAL A 414 -23.34 3.85 5.02
CA VAL A 414 -24.54 4.69 5.18
C VAL A 414 -24.17 6.17 5.29
N LEU A 415 -23.21 6.51 6.15
CA LEU A 415 -22.76 7.90 6.31
C LEU A 415 -22.18 8.51 5.03
N SER A 416 -21.51 7.73 4.19
CA SER A 416 -20.98 8.18 2.92
C SER A 416 -22.09 8.53 1.93
N LEU A 417 -23.21 7.83 1.94
CA LEU A 417 -24.39 8.15 1.14
C LEU A 417 -25.11 9.40 1.68
N LEU A 418 -25.25 9.50 2.99
CA LEU A 418 -25.98 10.61 3.63
C LEU A 418 -25.25 11.95 3.52
N ARG A 419 -23.92 11.97 3.49
CA ARG A 419 -23.15 13.23 3.49
C ARG A 419 -22.97 13.88 2.12
N GLY A 420 -23.41 13.24 1.01
CA GLY A 420 -23.26 13.81 -0.32
C GLY A 420 -23.35 12.78 -1.44
N LEU A 421 -24.05 11.65 -1.23
CA LEU A 421 -24.15 10.56 -2.21
C LEU A 421 -22.77 10.12 -2.72
N HIS A 422 -21.79 9.98 -1.80
CA HIS A 422 -20.46 9.47 -2.14
C HIS A 422 -20.52 7.95 -2.32
N TRP A 423 -21.23 7.49 -3.37
CA TRP A 423 -21.44 6.07 -3.66
C TRP A 423 -20.11 5.34 -3.92
N GLU A 424 -19.06 6.03 -4.37
CA GLU A 424 -17.71 5.50 -4.60
C GLU A 424 -17.08 5.02 -3.27
N VAL A 425 -17.24 5.85 -2.24
CA VAL A 425 -16.77 5.52 -0.88
C VAL A 425 -17.65 4.44 -0.27
N ALA A 426 -18.98 4.53 -0.45
CA ALA A 426 -19.90 3.51 0.01
C ALA A 426 -19.63 2.15 -0.64
N LEU A 427 -19.32 2.12 -1.93
CA LEU A 427 -18.91 0.89 -2.65
C LEU A 427 -17.61 0.31 -2.08
N THR A 428 -16.63 1.16 -1.82
CA THR A 428 -15.37 0.72 -1.19
C THR A 428 -15.62 0.08 0.18
N GLN A 429 -16.45 0.73 1.03
CA GLN A 429 -16.86 0.18 2.32
C GLN A 429 -17.60 -1.16 2.16
N GLY A 430 -18.51 -1.24 1.18
CA GLY A 430 -19.29 -2.45 0.87
C GLY A 430 -18.40 -3.62 0.42
N ILE A 431 -17.44 -3.39 -0.47
CA ILE A 431 -16.48 -4.40 -0.92
C ILE A 431 -15.66 -4.93 0.25
N VAL A 432 -15.13 -4.03 1.09
CA VAL A 432 -14.33 -4.42 2.26
C VAL A 432 -15.18 -5.15 3.29
N LEU A 433 -16.42 -4.73 3.51
CA LEU A 433 -17.39 -5.40 4.37
C LEU A 433 -17.68 -6.82 3.86
N MET A 434 -17.99 -6.98 2.58
CA MET A 434 -18.21 -8.27 1.94
C MET A 434 -17.01 -9.20 2.06
N ALA A 435 -15.79 -8.68 1.92
CA ALA A 435 -14.56 -9.43 2.10
C ALA A 435 -14.33 -9.84 3.56
N LEU A 436 -14.71 -8.98 4.53
CA LEU A 436 -14.51 -9.22 5.96
C LEU A 436 -15.52 -10.22 6.55
N LEU A 437 -16.80 -10.16 6.13
CA LEU A 437 -17.90 -10.96 6.67
C LEU A 437 -17.57 -12.45 6.83
N PRO A 438 -17.04 -13.16 5.81
CA PRO A 438 -16.78 -14.59 5.92
C PRO A 438 -15.56 -14.93 6.80
N CYS A 439 -14.74 -13.95 7.16
CA CYS A 439 -13.45 -14.16 7.81
C CYS A 439 -13.49 -14.29 9.34
N ARG A 440 -14.66 -14.43 9.95
CA ARG A 440 -14.87 -14.49 11.42
C ARG A 440 -13.92 -15.47 12.13
N SER A 441 -13.71 -16.63 11.53
CA SER A 441 -12.88 -17.69 12.13
C SER A 441 -11.39 -17.33 12.26
N CYS A 442 -10.93 -16.33 11.52
CA CYS A 442 -9.55 -15.85 11.56
C CYS A 442 -9.29 -14.91 12.76
N PHE A 443 -10.36 -14.40 13.40
CA PHE A 443 -10.31 -13.43 14.50
C PHE A 443 -10.77 -14.09 15.81
N TYR A 444 -9.92 -14.93 16.38
CA TYR A 444 -10.24 -15.76 17.54
C TYR A 444 -9.68 -15.25 18.87
N ARG A 445 -8.81 -14.22 18.83
CA ARG A 445 -8.11 -13.76 20.02
C ARG A 445 -9.00 -12.91 20.89
N ARG A 446 -9.30 -13.38 22.11
CA ARG A 446 -10.00 -12.61 23.15
C ARG A 446 -8.98 -11.70 23.86
N ALA A 447 -8.79 -10.50 23.37
CA ALA A 447 -7.89 -9.51 23.94
C ALA A 447 -8.59 -8.15 23.97
N ARG A 448 -8.17 -7.27 24.89
CA ARG A 448 -8.66 -5.88 24.92
C ARG A 448 -8.14 -5.15 23.66
N LEU A 449 -9.01 -4.36 23.02
CA LEU A 449 -8.68 -3.58 21.82
C LEU A 449 -7.43 -2.73 22.01
N LEU A 450 -7.23 -2.26 23.20
CA LEU A 450 -6.19 -1.35 23.61
C LEU A 450 -5.08 -2.09 24.41
N GLU A 451 -4.57 -3.23 23.94
CA GLU A 451 -3.42 -3.90 24.57
C GLU A 451 -2.12 -3.06 24.48
N PRO A 452 -1.21 -3.18 25.50
CA PRO A 452 -0.03 -2.31 25.66
C PRO A 452 1.05 -2.43 24.55
N ARG A 453 0.84 -3.26 23.53
CA ARG A 453 1.76 -3.44 22.40
C ARG A 453 1.42 -2.64 21.14
N THR A 454 0.61 -1.57 21.25
CA THR A 454 0.42 -0.67 20.11
C THR A 454 1.75 0.03 19.84
N SER A 455 2.34 -0.22 18.67
CA SER A 455 3.62 0.36 18.29
C SER A 455 3.48 1.87 18.10
N SER A 456 4.44 2.64 18.62
CA SER A 456 4.55 4.09 18.37
C SER A 456 4.54 4.41 16.86
N SER A 457 5.09 3.53 16.04
CA SER A 457 5.07 3.65 14.58
C SER A 457 3.66 3.59 13.98
N TRP A 458 2.73 2.85 14.61
CA TRP A 458 1.33 2.82 14.16
C TRP A 458 0.58 4.10 14.52
N LEU A 459 0.77 4.61 15.74
CA LEU A 459 0.21 5.91 16.12
C LEU A 459 0.73 7.03 15.20
N ALA A 460 2.02 6.98 14.87
CA ALA A 460 2.62 7.90 13.90
C ALA A 460 1.99 7.76 12.50
N ALA A 461 1.72 6.54 12.04
CA ALA A 461 1.07 6.30 10.75
C ALA A 461 -0.36 6.85 10.70
N VAL A 462 -1.16 6.63 11.77
CA VAL A 462 -2.51 7.20 11.87
C VAL A 462 -2.47 8.72 11.98
N GLY A 463 -1.56 9.26 12.82
CA GLY A 463 -1.34 10.70 12.95
C GLY A 463 -0.93 11.35 11.63
N LEU A 464 -0.07 10.69 10.86
CA LEU A 464 0.34 11.13 9.52
C LEU A 464 -0.84 11.11 8.54
N ALA A 465 -1.66 10.07 8.56
CA ALA A 465 -2.84 9.96 7.69
C ALA A 465 -3.86 11.07 7.98
N VAL A 466 -4.16 11.33 9.26
CA VAL A 466 -5.06 12.42 9.68
C VAL A 466 -4.42 13.78 9.39
N GLY A 467 -3.13 13.96 9.66
CA GLY A 467 -2.39 15.18 9.36
C GLY A 467 -2.36 15.48 7.86
N ALA A 468 -2.17 14.47 7.01
CA ALA A 468 -2.24 14.59 5.56
C ALA A 468 -3.64 14.99 5.09
N SER A 469 -4.70 14.39 5.67
CA SER A 469 -6.09 14.77 5.38
C SER A 469 -6.37 16.24 5.74
N ILE A 470 -5.87 16.70 6.89
CA ILE A 470 -6.03 18.09 7.33
C ILE A 470 -5.23 19.04 6.43
N ALA A 471 -3.97 18.72 6.13
CA ALA A 471 -3.13 19.51 5.24
C ALA A 471 -3.76 19.66 3.85
N LEU A 472 -4.32 18.57 3.31
CA LEU A 472 -5.07 18.59 2.07
C LEU A 472 -6.27 19.54 2.13
N GLY A 473 -7.06 19.51 3.22
CA GLY A 473 -8.21 20.39 3.38
C GLY A 473 -7.85 21.84 3.57
N LEU A 474 -6.84 22.13 4.39
CA LEU A 474 -6.35 23.51 4.56
C LEU A 474 -5.84 24.08 3.23
N PHE A 475 -5.22 23.24 2.43
CA PHE A 475 -4.75 23.60 1.11
C PHE A 475 -5.90 23.79 0.12
N ALA A 476 -6.87 22.89 0.07
CA ALA A 476 -8.06 22.97 -0.81
C ALA A 476 -8.88 24.24 -0.53
N PHE A 477 -8.92 24.66 0.72
CA PHE A 477 -9.70 25.85 1.15
C PHE A 477 -8.84 27.10 1.42
N ARG A 478 -7.60 27.16 0.95
CA ARG A 478 -6.66 28.29 1.20
C ARG A 478 -7.18 29.66 0.72
N HIS A 479 -8.10 29.69 -0.25
CA HIS A 479 -8.66 30.94 -0.80
C HIS A 479 -9.77 31.52 0.07
N VAL A 480 -10.27 30.78 1.06
CA VAL A 480 -11.30 31.26 1.97
C VAL A 480 -10.65 31.93 3.19
N PRO A 481 -10.87 33.24 3.41
CA PRO A 481 -10.32 33.91 4.57
C PRO A 481 -10.90 33.32 5.85
N TYR A 482 -10.02 32.96 6.79
CA TYR A 482 -10.44 32.39 8.06
C TYR A 482 -11.19 33.45 8.88
N ARG A 483 -12.40 33.11 9.36
CA ARG A 483 -13.18 33.89 10.32
C ARG A 483 -13.70 32.94 11.42
N ASN A 484 -13.75 33.43 12.66
CA ASN A 484 -14.26 32.60 13.77
C ASN A 484 -15.71 32.18 13.61
N GLU A 485 -16.51 32.92 12.84
CA GLU A 485 -17.89 32.63 12.50
C GLU A 485 -18.05 31.33 11.67
N LEU A 486 -17.00 30.92 10.94
CA LEU A 486 -17.00 29.69 10.12
C LEU A 486 -17.32 28.44 10.95
N TRP A 487 -16.96 28.41 12.23
CA TRP A 487 -17.21 27.25 13.09
C TRP A 487 -18.70 26.98 13.32
N TRP A 488 -19.53 28.02 13.29
CA TRP A 488 -20.94 27.98 13.62
C TRP A 488 -21.85 28.08 12.40
N GLN A 489 -21.28 28.33 11.22
CA GLN A 489 -22.06 28.40 9.98
C GLN A 489 -22.57 27.02 9.57
N VAL A 490 -23.88 26.92 9.39
CA VAL A 490 -24.57 25.74 8.87
C VAL A 490 -25.29 26.17 7.60
N SER A 491 -24.70 25.85 6.43
CA SER A 491 -25.24 26.22 5.13
C SER A 491 -24.99 25.12 4.10
N LEU A 492 -25.79 25.07 3.03
CA LEU A 492 -25.59 24.11 1.94
C LEU A 492 -24.24 24.28 1.23
N THR A 493 -23.73 25.50 1.19
CA THR A 493 -22.43 25.87 0.59
C THR A 493 -21.28 25.86 1.60
N GLY A 494 -21.51 25.39 2.83
CA GLY A 494 -20.59 25.46 3.95
C GLY A 494 -19.56 24.32 3.99
N ASP A 495 -18.82 24.05 2.91
CA ASP A 495 -17.81 22.98 2.88
C ASP A 495 -16.64 23.24 3.85
N VAL A 496 -16.20 24.50 3.99
CA VAL A 496 -15.14 24.90 4.92
C VAL A 496 -15.51 24.66 6.38
N PRO A 497 -16.66 25.12 6.88
CA PRO A 497 -17.12 24.80 8.24
C PRO A 497 -17.22 23.30 8.52
N ARG A 498 -17.72 22.52 7.57
CA ARG A 498 -17.82 21.06 7.67
C ARG A 498 -16.45 20.42 7.82
N PHE A 499 -15.52 20.83 6.95
CA PHE A 499 -14.14 20.34 7.00
C PHE A 499 -13.47 20.65 8.34
N LEU A 500 -13.56 21.88 8.85
CA LEU A 500 -12.94 22.28 10.11
C LEU A 500 -13.47 21.45 11.30
N ARG A 501 -14.78 21.28 11.40
CA ARG A 501 -15.41 20.45 12.46
C ARG A 501 -15.00 18.97 12.35
N ALA A 502 -14.96 18.42 11.14
CA ALA A 502 -14.55 17.05 10.88
C ALA A 502 -13.06 16.82 11.20
N ALA A 503 -12.20 17.78 10.83
CA ALA A 503 -10.77 17.75 11.15
C ALA A 503 -10.55 17.78 12.67
N LEU A 504 -11.22 18.68 13.38
CA LEU A 504 -11.15 18.76 14.83
C LEU A 504 -11.58 17.45 15.49
N ALA A 505 -12.71 16.87 15.05
CA ALA A 505 -13.19 15.59 15.58
C ALA A 505 -12.18 14.45 15.36
N SER A 506 -11.56 14.39 14.18
CA SER A 506 -10.51 13.40 13.87
C SER A 506 -9.28 13.58 14.77
N VAL A 507 -8.84 14.83 14.99
CA VAL A 507 -7.72 15.14 15.91
C VAL A 507 -8.06 14.74 17.33
N LEU A 508 -9.27 15.03 17.81
CA LEU A 508 -9.70 14.66 19.15
C LEU A 508 -9.71 13.13 19.34
N VAL A 509 -10.13 12.36 18.34
CA VAL A 509 -10.06 10.90 18.38
C VAL A 509 -8.61 10.43 18.47
N VAL A 510 -7.70 10.96 17.66
CA VAL A 510 -6.26 10.61 17.70
C VAL A 510 -5.66 10.98 19.06
N LEU A 511 -6.00 12.16 19.59
CA LEU A 511 -5.51 12.64 20.87
C LEU A 511 -6.03 11.74 22.02
N ALA A 512 -7.31 11.41 22.04
CA ALA A 512 -7.90 10.51 23.03
C ALA A 512 -7.21 9.14 23.04
N PHE A 513 -6.98 8.55 21.86
CA PHE A 513 -6.22 7.30 21.76
C PHE A 513 -4.78 7.46 22.21
N SER A 514 -4.11 8.57 21.89
CA SER A 514 -2.73 8.85 22.29
C SER A 514 -2.62 9.02 23.80
N VAL A 515 -3.55 9.75 24.43
CA VAL A 515 -3.61 9.93 25.89
C VAL A 515 -3.85 8.58 26.59
N VAL A 516 -4.85 7.81 26.14
CA VAL A 516 -5.09 6.48 26.68
C VAL A 516 -3.87 5.56 26.50
N TRP A 517 -3.12 5.67 25.41
CA TRP A 517 -1.89 4.93 25.19
C TRP A 517 -0.76 5.38 26.12
N LEU A 518 -0.61 6.69 26.37
CA LEU A 518 0.43 7.27 27.20
C LEU A 518 0.20 6.98 28.70
N LEU A 519 -1.05 7.08 29.16
CA LEU A 519 -1.44 6.86 30.57
C LEU A 519 -1.45 5.38 30.99
N ARG A 520 -1.09 4.46 30.10
CA ARG A 520 -1.07 3.05 30.45
C ARG A 520 0.13 2.72 31.33
N PRO A 521 -0.11 1.96 32.42
CA PRO A 521 0.99 1.46 33.23
C PRO A 521 1.91 0.60 32.37
N THR A 522 3.18 0.93 32.36
CA THR A 522 4.23 0.06 31.82
C THR A 522 4.20 -1.23 32.64
N ARG A 523 3.95 -2.37 31.99
CA ARG A 523 4.13 -3.66 32.66
C ARG A 523 5.58 -3.71 33.08
N ILE A 524 5.81 -3.84 34.37
CA ILE A 524 7.11 -4.21 34.91
C ILE A 524 7.42 -5.55 34.22
N VAL A 525 8.40 -5.57 33.32
CA VAL A 525 8.94 -6.83 32.81
C VAL A 525 9.53 -7.50 34.05
N PRO A 526 9.03 -8.67 34.46
CA PRO A 526 9.63 -9.33 35.59
C PRO A 526 11.14 -9.45 35.30
N LEU A 527 11.93 -8.91 36.22
CA LEU A 527 13.37 -9.10 36.17
C LEU A 527 13.61 -10.60 36.08
N TRP A 528 14.57 -11.02 35.26
CA TRP A 528 15.00 -12.39 35.23
C TRP A 528 15.21 -12.84 36.68
N PRO A 529 14.70 -14.02 37.11
CA PRO A 529 14.81 -14.46 38.47
C PRO A 529 16.29 -14.47 38.87
N GLY A 530 16.60 -13.94 40.05
CA GLY A 530 17.92 -13.93 40.58
C GLY A 530 18.38 -15.36 40.90
N LYS A 531 19.70 -15.56 41.10
CA LYS A 531 20.24 -16.89 41.45
C LYS A 531 19.51 -17.54 42.62
N TYR A 532 19.14 -16.74 43.62
CA TYR A 532 18.40 -17.21 44.81
C TYR A 532 16.99 -17.73 44.46
N GLU A 533 16.28 -17.03 43.59
CA GLU A 533 14.94 -17.42 43.12
C GLU A 533 15.01 -18.68 42.21
N LEU A 534 16.06 -18.78 41.38
CA LEU A 534 16.35 -19.97 40.57
C LEU A 534 16.66 -21.20 41.45
N ASP A 535 17.44 -21.04 42.52
CA ASP A 535 17.75 -22.13 43.48
C ASP A 535 16.48 -22.60 44.21
N ILE A 536 15.58 -21.70 44.56
CA ILE A 536 14.28 -22.07 45.16
C ILE A 536 13.42 -22.81 44.14
N ALA A 537 13.32 -22.30 42.91
CA ALA A 537 12.54 -22.90 41.83
C ALA A 537 13.11 -24.32 41.49
N GLN A 538 14.44 -24.49 41.51
CA GLN A 538 15.11 -25.76 41.26
C GLN A 538 14.83 -26.79 42.37
N ARG A 539 14.81 -26.36 43.64
CA ARG A 539 14.42 -27.21 44.76
C ARG A 539 12.94 -27.64 44.69
N ILE A 540 12.04 -26.72 44.33
CA ILE A 540 10.62 -27.04 44.15
C ILE A 540 10.43 -28.00 42.96
N ALA A 541 11.04 -27.74 41.82
CA ALA A 541 10.95 -28.59 40.64
C ALA A 541 11.54 -29.98 40.87
N GLY A 542 12.64 -30.09 41.64
CA GLY A 542 13.25 -31.37 42.01
C GLY A 542 12.39 -32.26 42.91
N GLY A 543 11.44 -31.65 43.67
CA GLY A 543 10.45 -32.38 44.47
C GLY A 543 9.30 -32.99 43.68
N PHE A 544 9.15 -32.65 42.38
CA PHE A 544 8.06 -33.12 41.51
C PHE A 544 8.60 -33.74 40.21
N PRO A 545 9.11 -34.97 40.24
CA PRO A 545 9.79 -35.58 39.08
C PRO A 545 8.92 -35.83 37.86
N HIS A 546 7.59 -35.71 37.97
CA HIS A 546 6.65 -35.91 36.88
C HIS A 546 6.23 -34.62 36.18
N THR A 547 6.81 -33.47 36.51
CA THR A 547 6.50 -32.19 35.85
C THR A 547 7.64 -31.78 34.91
N TYR A 548 7.29 -31.24 33.76
CA TYR A 548 8.29 -30.65 32.81
C TYR A 548 8.83 -29.29 33.29
N ALA A 549 8.52 -28.87 34.52
CA ALA A 549 8.93 -27.57 35.06
C ALA A 549 10.47 -27.42 35.13
N HIS A 550 11.20 -28.52 35.28
CA HIS A 550 12.67 -28.51 35.25
C HIS A 550 13.27 -28.08 33.89
N LEU A 551 12.56 -28.29 32.77
CA LEU A 551 12.99 -27.84 31.45
C LEU A 551 13.00 -26.31 31.33
N ALA A 552 12.10 -25.61 32.03
CA ALA A 552 12.08 -24.16 32.09
C ALA A 552 13.25 -23.54 32.86
N LEU A 553 13.92 -24.35 33.70
CA LEU A 553 15.09 -23.93 34.50
C LEU A 553 16.41 -24.16 33.76
N LEU A 554 16.42 -24.93 32.67
CA LEU A 554 17.62 -25.24 31.88
C LEU A 554 18.05 -24.07 30.97
N GLY A 555 17.26 -23.00 30.91
CA GLY A 555 17.58 -21.71 30.31
C GLY A 555 18.27 -21.79 28.95
N ASP A 556 17.51 -21.64 27.86
CA ASP A 556 18.02 -21.19 26.55
C ASP A 556 17.94 -19.68 26.40
#